data_07b6a2fb16402bfac1bf9b13dc56a57d
#
_entry.id   07b6a2fb16402bfac1bf9b13dc56a57d
#
_cell.length_a   1.000
_cell.length_b   1.000
_cell.length_c   1.000
_cell.angle_alpha   90.00
_cell.angle_beta   90.00
_cell.angle_gamma   90.00
#
_symmetry.space_group_name_H-M   'P 1'
#
loop_
_entity.id
_entity.type
_entity.pdbx_description
1 polymer ?
#
loop_
_entity_poly.entity_id
_entity_poly.type
_entity_poly.pdbx_seq_one_letter_code
_entity_poly.pdbx_strand_id
1 'polypeptide(L)'
;MGRLRLLTVLLAAGLTAAIAAQTPSPAVVLVTLDGVRVEEMFGGLDARIVQSQLKRGERLEDQPIYKRFWAPTPEARRAKLMPFFWGTLMRDHGSIAGDPARSSRVHLTNGHAFSYPGYSEMLVGRAHDDTIRSNDPIRNPYRTVLEFLKERLAFSTDQVAVFTSWRIHSAIVEHKEGALTVNAGYTAFASPVDEIQKQSALQFETPTPWNDVRHDAYTFRFAMDHLARRRPRVLYLALGETDDWAHDGRYDRVLEAMERSDDYLKQLWTWLQSQPEYRGTTHLLVTTDHGRGRTPADWKGHGKDVEGAGETWMAFVSPAMSRRGEWSDHPPVVTAQVASTLASWMGIDWKSFDPDAAPPVR
;
A
#
# COMPACT_ATOMS: atom_id res chain seq x y z
N MET A 1 0.96 -61.33 67.04
CA MET A 1 0.96 -59.86 67.00
C MET A 1 1.55 -59.44 65.67
N GLY A 2 0.74 -59.36 64.63
CA GLY A 2 1.17 -58.97 63.28
C GLY A 2 0.73 -57.55 62.98
N ARG A 3 1.68 -56.64 62.66
CA ARG A 3 1.39 -55.29 62.26
C ARG A 3 1.24 -55.21 60.75
N LEU A 4 0.04 -54.91 60.32
CA LEU A 4 -0.33 -54.61 58.93
C LEU A 4 0.19 -53.19 58.58
N ARG A 5 1.07 -53.06 57.57
CA ARG A 5 1.48 -51.77 57.06
C ARG A 5 0.61 -51.47 55.82
N LEU A 6 -0.20 -50.40 55.92
CA LEU A 6 -0.93 -49.84 54.81
C LEU A 6 0.06 -49.03 53.91
N LEU A 7 0.19 -49.41 52.66
CA LEU A 7 0.88 -48.62 51.62
C LEU A 7 -0.15 -47.68 51.01
N THR A 8 0.00 -46.37 51.24
CA THR A 8 -0.79 -45.34 50.55
C THR A 8 -0.10 -45.00 49.23
N VAL A 9 -0.69 -45.36 48.10
CA VAL A 9 -0.25 -44.96 46.76
C VAL A 9 -0.92 -43.61 46.43
N LEU A 10 -0.11 -42.55 46.38
CA LEU A 10 -0.50 -41.25 45.89
C LEU A 10 -0.46 -41.27 44.35
N LEU A 11 -1.62 -41.29 43.69
CA LEU A 11 -1.73 -41.02 42.27
C LEU A 11 -1.60 -39.49 42.02
N ALA A 12 -0.48 -39.06 41.49
CA ALA A 12 -0.30 -37.70 40.98
C ALA A 12 -0.95 -37.61 39.57
N ALA A 13 -2.14 -37.07 39.50
CA ALA A 13 -2.77 -36.73 38.24
C ALA A 13 -2.09 -35.46 37.67
N GLY A 14 -1.17 -35.67 36.71
CA GLY A 14 -0.56 -34.57 35.93
C GLY A 14 -1.63 -33.95 35.03
N LEU A 15 -2.09 -32.73 35.34
CA LEU A 15 -2.85 -31.90 34.42
C LEU A 15 -1.88 -31.36 33.32
N THR A 16 -1.83 -32.02 32.19
CA THR A 16 -1.26 -31.43 30.97
C THR A 16 -2.26 -30.43 30.42
N ALA A 17 -2.11 -29.15 30.77
CA ALA A 17 -2.80 -28.08 30.10
C ALA A 17 -2.30 -28.03 28.64
N ALA A 18 -3.12 -28.49 27.71
CA ALA A 18 -2.88 -28.27 26.29
C ALA A 18 -2.99 -26.76 26.07
N ILE A 19 -1.84 -26.10 25.85
CA ILE A 19 -1.80 -24.72 25.35
C ILE A 19 -2.37 -24.83 23.94
N ALA A 20 -3.65 -24.50 23.78
CA ALA A 20 -4.23 -24.29 22.47
C ALA A 20 -3.41 -23.17 21.80
N ALA A 21 -2.70 -23.51 20.74
CA ALA A 21 -1.99 -22.54 19.93
C ALA A 21 -3.06 -21.55 19.44
N GLN A 22 -3.07 -20.34 19.98
CA GLN A 22 -3.95 -19.29 19.50
C GLN A 22 -3.61 -19.07 18.03
N THR A 23 -4.60 -19.21 17.16
CA THR A 23 -4.47 -18.85 15.76
C THR A 23 -3.99 -17.40 15.71
N PRO A 24 -2.86 -17.10 15.04
CA PRO A 24 -2.38 -15.72 14.98
C PRO A 24 -3.48 -14.80 14.45
N SER A 25 -3.71 -13.69 15.12
CA SER A 25 -4.69 -12.70 14.68
C SER A 25 -4.33 -12.18 13.30
N PRO A 26 -5.29 -11.89 12.40
CA PRO A 26 -5.00 -11.35 11.09
C PRO A 26 -4.23 -10.03 11.18
N ALA A 27 -3.40 -9.75 10.18
CA ALA A 27 -2.75 -8.47 10.00
C ALA A 27 -3.08 -7.93 8.61
N VAL A 28 -3.24 -6.61 8.52
CA VAL A 28 -3.50 -5.91 7.25
C VAL A 28 -2.35 -4.96 6.95
N VAL A 29 -1.84 -5.04 5.73
CA VAL A 29 -0.88 -4.10 5.18
C VAL A 29 -1.48 -3.46 3.94
N LEU A 30 -1.62 -2.14 3.95
CA LEU A 30 -1.97 -1.33 2.80
C LEU A 30 -0.71 -0.66 2.27
N VAL A 31 -0.47 -0.75 0.97
CA VAL A 31 0.62 -0.03 0.30
C VAL A 31 0.02 0.77 -0.86
N THR A 32 0.33 2.06 -0.93
CA THR A 32 -0.04 2.88 -2.08
C THR A 32 1.20 3.42 -2.78
N LEU A 33 1.13 3.40 -4.12
CA LEU A 33 2.10 4.01 -5.01
C LEU A 33 1.40 5.18 -5.69
N ASP A 34 1.72 6.40 -5.26
CA ASP A 34 1.01 7.62 -5.68
C ASP A 34 1.05 7.82 -7.19
N GLY A 35 -0.11 8.02 -7.81
CA GLY A 35 -0.25 8.37 -9.21
C GLY A 35 0.28 7.35 -10.23
N VAL A 36 0.47 6.08 -9.87
CA VAL A 36 0.94 5.04 -10.80
C VAL A 36 -0.17 4.63 -11.75
N ARG A 37 0.05 4.88 -13.05
CA ARG A 37 -0.92 4.61 -14.11
C ARG A 37 -1.09 3.12 -14.37
N VAL A 38 -2.25 2.76 -14.91
CA VAL A 38 -2.52 1.41 -15.42
C VAL A 38 -1.56 1.04 -16.57
N GLU A 39 -1.09 2.02 -17.34
CA GLU A 39 -0.15 1.84 -18.45
C GLU A 39 1.18 1.25 -17.98
N GLU A 40 1.81 1.81 -16.94
CA GLU A 40 3.06 1.29 -16.39
C GLU A 40 2.83 0.01 -15.62
N MET A 41 1.73 -0.06 -14.82
CA MET A 41 1.46 -1.25 -14.02
C MET A 41 1.28 -2.49 -14.90
N PHE A 42 0.49 -2.42 -15.97
CA PHE A 42 0.21 -3.57 -16.83
C PHE A 42 1.07 -3.63 -18.08
N GLY A 43 1.54 -2.50 -18.57
CA GLY A 43 2.32 -2.38 -19.81
C GLY A 43 3.83 -2.23 -19.63
N GLY A 44 4.29 -1.87 -18.43
CA GLY A 44 5.69 -1.50 -18.19
C GLY A 44 6.05 -0.17 -18.87
N LEU A 45 7.30 0.00 -19.29
CA LEU A 45 7.78 1.21 -19.94
C LEU A 45 6.91 1.58 -21.16
N ASP A 46 6.38 2.81 -21.19
CA ASP A 46 5.73 3.40 -22.37
C ASP A 46 6.77 4.07 -23.26
N ALA A 47 7.10 3.39 -24.36
CA ALA A 47 8.10 3.90 -25.32
C ALA A 47 7.69 5.21 -25.99
N ARG A 48 6.39 5.52 -26.07
CA ARG A 48 5.88 6.76 -26.66
C ARG A 48 6.28 7.97 -25.81
N ILE A 49 6.26 7.83 -24.48
CA ILE A 49 6.70 8.88 -23.56
C ILE A 49 8.20 9.08 -23.71
N VAL A 50 9.02 8.02 -23.69
CA VAL A 50 10.46 8.14 -23.89
C VAL A 50 10.77 8.81 -25.24
N GLN A 51 10.09 8.38 -26.32
CA GLN A 51 10.24 8.98 -27.65
C GLN A 51 9.91 10.48 -27.65
N SER A 52 8.86 10.91 -26.92
CA SER A 52 8.46 12.32 -26.86
C SER A 52 9.45 13.23 -26.13
N GLN A 53 10.34 12.64 -25.32
CA GLN A 53 11.35 13.36 -24.53
C GLN A 53 12.72 13.43 -25.21
N LEU A 54 12.89 12.77 -26.37
CA LEU A 54 14.17 12.75 -27.09
C LEU A 54 14.52 14.13 -27.61
N LYS A 55 15.79 14.49 -27.45
CA LYS A 55 16.36 15.67 -28.09
C LYS A 55 16.71 15.37 -29.54
N ARG A 56 16.94 16.43 -30.31
CA ARG A 56 17.34 16.31 -31.71
C ARG A 56 18.63 15.48 -31.82
N GLY A 57 18.57 14.41 -32.61
CA GLY A 57 19.69 13.49 -32.84
C GLY A 57 19.84 12.34 -31.86
N GLU A 58 19.02 12.31 -30.77
CA GLU A 58 18.96 11.16 -29.87
C GLU A 58 18.12 10.04 -30.50
N ARG A 59 18.43 8.81 -30.12
CA ARG A 59 17.69 7.63 -30.55
C ARG A 59 17.06 6.97 -29.32
N LEU A 60 15.89 6.39 -29.52
CA LEU A 60 15.14 5.70 -28.47
C LEU A 60 15.94 4.53 -27.87
N GLU A 61 16.56 3.73 -28.74
CA GLU A 61 17.31 2.54 -28.36
C GLU A 61 18.59 2.86 -27.59
N ASP A 62 19.07 4.09 -27.63
CA ASP A 62 20.26 4.54 -26.92
C ASP A 62 19.96 5.04 -25.50
N GLN A 63 18.69 5.31 -25.19
CA GLN A 63 18.28 5.78 -23.87
C GLN A 63 18.52 4.71 -22.79
N PRO A 64 19.19 5.05 -21.67
CA PRO A 64 19.47 4.09 -20.60
C PRO A 64 18.22 3.39 -20.06
N ILE A 65 17.15 4.17 -19.86
CA ILE A 65 15.88 3.65 -19.34
C ILE A 65 15.20 2.68 -20.31
N TYR A 66 15.31 2.96 -21.62
CA TYR A 66 14.80 2.07 -22.65
C TYR A 66 15.57 0.74 -22.67
N LYS A 67 16.92 0.80 -22.65
CA LYS A 67 17.77 -0.41 -22.57
C LYS A 67 17.44 -1.25 -21.35
N ARG A 68 17.12 -0.61 -20.22
CA ARG A 68 16.83 -1.28 -18.95
C ARG A 68 15.47 -1.96 -18.92
N PHE A 69 14.42 -1.28 -19.33
CA PHE A 69 13.04 -1.72 -19.09
C PHE A 69 12.28 -2.15 -20.35
N TRP A 70 12.81 -1.88 -21.54
CA TRP A 70 12.13 -2.27 -22.77
C TRP A 70 12.14 -3.79 -23.00
N ALA A 71 11.00 -4.30 -23.50
CA ALA A 71 10.83 -5.63 -24.07
C ALA A 71 9.67 -5.61 -25.08
N PRO A 72 9.58 -6.60 -26.00
CA PRO A 72 8.58 -6.59 -27.07
C PRO A 72 7.13 -6.66 -26.58
N THR A 73 6.84 -7.39 -25.50
CA THR A 73 5.48 -7.55 -24.98
C THR A 73 5.26 -6.75 -23.69
N PRO A 74 4.02 -6.32 -23.41
CA PRO A 74 3.66 -5.66 -22.16
C PRO A 74 4.07 -6.47 -20.93
N GLU A 75 3.81 -7.77 -20.91
CA GLU A 75 4.14 -8.68 -19.82
C GLU A 75 5.64 -8.74 -19.55
N ALA A 76 6.44 -8.79 -20.62
CA ALA A 76 7.89 -8.79 -20.48
C ALA A 76 8.43 -7.43 -19.99
N ARG A 77 7.84 -6.30 -20.40
CA ARG A 77 8.23 -4.97 -19.92
C ARG A 77 7.90 -4.78 -18.44
N ARG A 78 6.65 -5.08 -18.03
CA ARG A 78 6.24 -4.95 -16.62
C ARG A 78 7.03 -5.90 -15.71
N ALA A 79 7.37 -7.11 -16.18
CA ALA A 79 8.22 -8.04 -15.45
C ALA A 79 9.67 -7.56 -15.29
N LYS A 80 10.17 -6.74 -16.23
CA LYS A 80 11.46 -6.06 -16.06
C LYS A 80 11.37 -4.89 -15.09
N LEU A 81 10.26 -4.18 -15.07
CA LEU A 81 10.05 -3.01 -14.23
C LEU A 81 9.79 -3.41 -12.77
N MET A 82 8.93 -4.41 -12.55
CA MET A 82 8.56 -4.89 -11.21
C MET A 82 8.67 -6.43 -11.15
N PRO A 83 9.90 -6.97 -11.15
CA PRO A 83 10.15 -8.41 -11.25
C PRO A 83 9.61 -9.22 -10.07
N PHE A 84 9.68 -8.70 -8.84
CA PHE A 84 9.13 -9.40 -7.66
C PHE A 84 7.60 -9.37 -7.68
N PHE A 85 7.00 -8.22 -7.95
CA PHE A 85 5.56 -8.07 -7.99
C PHE A 85 4.92 -9.03 -9.00
N TRP A 86 5.38 -9.04 -10.25
CA TRP A 86 4.83 -9.90 -11.29
C TRP A 86 5.33 -11.33 -11.22
N GLY A 87 6.64 -11.52 -10.98
CA GLY A 87 7.31 -12.82 -11.03
C GLY A 87 7.11 -13.68 -9.77
N THR A 88 6.67 -13.09 -8.66
CA THR A 88 6.48 -13.81 -7.39
C THR A 88 5.14 -13.47 -6.76
N LEU A 89 4.91 -12.20 -6.44
CA LEU A 89 3.76 -11.82 -5.61
C LEU A 89 2.42 -12.12 -6.30
N MET A 90 2.24 -11.68 -7.55
CA MET A 90 1.00 -11.93 -8.32
C MET A 90 0.92 -13.35 -8.85
N ARG A 91 2.05 -13.91 -9.32
CA ARG A 91 2.07 -15.27 -9.86
C ARG A 91 1.71 -16.31 -8.81
N ASP A 92 2.29 -16.22 -7.61
CA ASP A 92 2.26 -17.30 -6.63
C ASP A 92 1.26 -17.05 -5.49
N HIS A 93 0.99 -15.79 -5.16
CA HIS A 93 0.26 -15.44 -3.92
C HIS A 93 -0.96 -14.55 -4.12
N GLY A 94 -1.03 -13.78 -5.19
CA GLY A 94 -1.96 -12.69 -5.31
C GLY A 94 -2.90 -12.76 -6.51
N SER A 95 -3.69 -11.71 -6.61
CA SER A 95 -4.49 -11.38 -7.79
C SER A 95 -4.51 -9.87 -7.97
N ILE A 96 -4.78 -9.40 -9.20
CA ILE A 96 -4.82 -7.99 -9.54
C ILE A 96 -5.97 -7.68 -10.48
N ALA A 97 -6.67 -6.58 -10.22
CA ALA A 97 -7.70 -5.99 -11.06
C ALA A 97 -7.24 -4.63 -11.59
N GLY A 98 -7.77 -4.22 -12.74
CA GLY A 98 -7.53 -2.89 -13.30
C GLY A 98 -6.88 -2.90 -14.69
N ASP A 99 -6.63 -4.07 -15.31
CA ASP A 99 -6.09 -4.16 -16.68
C ASP A 99 -7.18 -3.92 -17.74
N PRO A 100 -7.18 -2.75 -18.43
CA PRO A 100 -8.17 -2.48 -19.47
C PRO A 100 -8.11 -3.49 -20.64
N ALA A 101 -6.93 -4.06 -20.93
CA ALA A 101 -6.77 -5.05 -22.00
C ALA A 101 -7.48 -6.38 -21.68
N ARG A 102 -7.83 -6.60 -20.41
CA ARG A 102 -8.57 -7.79 -19.93
C ARG A 102 -10.02 -7.49 -19.55
N SER A 103 -10.57 -6.36 -19.99
CA SER A 103 -11.90 -5.89 -19.56
C SER A 103 -12.03 -5.80 -18.03
N SER A 104 -10.92 -5.55 -17.35
CA SER A 104 -10.85 -5.37 -15.91
C SER A 104 -10.74 -3.88 -15.59
N ARG A 105 -11.63 -3.38 -14.72
CA ARG A 105 -11.65 -1.95 -14.38
C ARG A 105 -11.65 -1.76 -12.88
N VAL A 106 -10.78 -0.86 -12.44
CA VAL A 106 -10.78 -0.26 -11.11
C VAL A 106 -10.77 1.25 -11.31
N HIS A 107 -11.62 1.98 -10.58
CA HIS A 107 -11.71 3.43 -10.75
C HIS A 107 -12.12 4.15 -9.47
N LEU A 108 -11.83 5.43 -9.44
CA LEU A 108 -12.30 6.35 -8.41
C LEU A 108 -13.81 6.59 -8.55
N THR A 109 -14.49 6.84 -7.44
CA THR A 109 -15.87 7.35 -7.45
C THR A 109 -15.94 8.85 -7.21
N ASN A 110 -14.86 9.47 -6.67
CA ASN A 110 -14.75 10.92 -6.62
C ASN A 110 -14.50 11.53 -7.99
N GLY A 111 -15.08 12.71 -8.24
CA GLY A 111 -14.95 13.43 -9.50
C GLY A 111 -13.68 14.27 -9.60
N HIS A 112 -12.84 14.31 -8.59
CA HIS A 112 -11.65 15.18 -8.55
C HIS A 112 -10.41 14.51 -9.16
N ALA A 113 -10.24 13.22 -8.99
CA ALA A 113 -9.15 12.40 -9.51
C ALA A 113 -7.74 12.96 -9.23
N PHE A 114 -7.48 13.28 -7.95
CA PHE A 114 -6.17 13.64 -7.40
C PHE A 114 -6.02 13.18 -5.95
N SER A 115 -4.86 13.40 -5.34
CA SER A 115 -4.37 12.66 -4.17
C SER A 115 -5.30 12.71 -2.96
N TYR A 116 -5.60 13.88 -2.35
CA TYR A 116 -6.39 13.88 -1.13
C TYR A 116 -7.78 13.25 -1.32
N PRO A 117 -8.60 13.62 -2.33
CA PRO A 117 -9.88 12.94 -2.59
C PRO A 117 -9.73 11.43 -2.81
N GLY A 118 -8.71 10.98 -3.54
CA GLY A 118 -8.44 9.56 -3.79
C GLY A 118 -8.10 8.79 -2.52
N TYR A 119 -7.16 9.30 -1.72
CA TYR A 119 -6.82 8.71 -0.42
C TYR A 119 -7.98 8.74 0.57
N SER A 120 -8.73 9.85 0.62
CA SER A 120 -9.89 9.94 1.49
C SER A 120 -10.96 8.94 1.12
N GLU A 121 -11.32 8.82 -0.17
CA GLU A 121 -12.26 7.83 -0.67
C GLU A 121 -11.86 6.40 -0.25
N MET A 122 -10.58 6.09 -0.43
CA MET A 122 -9.99 4.78 -0.08
C MET A 122 -10.14 4.47 1.41
N LEU A 123 -9.87 5.44 2.28
CA LEU A 123 -9.84 5.23 3.73
C LEU A 123 -11.19 5.43 4.42
N VAL A 124 -12.11 6.18 3.80
CA VAL A 124 -13.45 6.45 4.34
C VAL A 124 -14.51 5.50 3.75
N GLY A 125 -14.23 4.92 2.57
CA GLY A 125 -15.14 3.95 1.92
C GLY A 125 -16.16 4.57 0.99
N ARG A 126 -16.08 5.87 0.72
CA ARG A 126 -16.91 6.61 -0.25
C ARG A 126 -16.30 7.96 -0.59
N ALA A 127 -16.69 8.52 -1.72
CA ALA A 127 -16.33 9.87 -2.12
C ALA A 127 -17.08 10.92 -1.30
N HIS A 128 -16.42 12.07 -1.09
CA HIS A 128 -16.98 13.23 -0.39
C HIS A 128 -16.62 14.53 -1.12
N ASP A 129 -17.00 14.62 -2.39
CA ASP A 129 -16.60 15.69 -3.31
C ASP A 129 -17.01 17.10 -2.86
N ASP A 130 -18.09 17.22 -2.10
CA ASP A 130 -18.53 18.51 -1.54
C ASP A 130 -17.62 19.03 -0.43
N THR A 131 -16.87 18.13 0.23
CA THR A 131 -16.07 18.46 1.41
C THR A 131 -14.57 18.36 1.13
N ILE A 132 -14.13 17.30 0.44
CA ILE A 132 -12.74 17.05 0.12
C ILE A 132 -12.49 17.47 -1.34
N ARG A 133 -11.95 18.67 -1.54
CA ARG A 133 -11.87 19.32 -2.86
C ARG A 133 -10.49 19.86 -3.22
N SER A 134 -9.50 19.68 -2.35
CA SER A 134 -8.14 20.18 -2.55
C SER A 134 -7.13 19.28 -1.85
N ASN A 135 -5.85 19.50 -2.10
CA ASN A 135 -4.74 18.94 -1.35
C ASN A 135 -4.33 19.80 -0.14
N ASP A 136 -5.19 20.73 0.30
CA ASP A 136 -4.91 21.53 1.48
C ASP A 136 -4.78 20.65 2.73
N PRO A 137 -3.91 21.01 3.69
CA PRO A 137 -3.68 20.23 4.91
C PRO A 137 -4.82 20.39 5.93
N ILE A 138 -6.05 20.30 5.47
CA ILE A 138 -7.25 20.33 6.30
C ILE A 138 -7.53 18.92 6.77
N ARG A 139 -7.64 18.72 8.09
CA ARG A 139 -7.90 17.39 8.66
C ARG A 139 -9.17 16.79 8.10
N ASN A 140 -9.10 15.49 7.75
CA ASN A 140 -10.22 14.72 7.25
C ASN A 140 -11.40 14.77 8.25
N PRO A 141 -12.56 15.30 7.87
CA PRO A 141 -13.70 15.38 8.78
C PRO A 141 -14.38 14.03 9.02
N TYR A 142 -13.96 13.00 8.32
CA TYR A 142 -14.54 11.67 8.40
C TYR A 142 -13.59 10.70 9.09
N ARG A 143 -14.13 9.84 9.96
CA ARG A 143 -13.37 8.75 10.58
C ARG A 143 -12.90 7.76 9.52
N THR A 144 -11.61 7.45 9.53
CA THR A 144 -11.04 6.48 8.60
C THR A 144 -11.21 5.04 9.09
N VAL A 145 -11.10 4.08 8.19
CA VAL A 145 -11.08 2.65 8.54
C VAL A 145 -9.93 2.31 9.48
N LEU A 146 -8.82 3.04 9.44
CA LEU A 146 -7.68 2.82 10.33
C LEU A 146 -8.03 3.13 11.79
N GLU A 147 -8.70 4.26 12.03
CA GLU A 147 -9.22 4.62 13.36
C GLU A 147 -10.30 3.64 13.81
N PHE A 148 -11.21 3.29 12.92
CA PHE A 148 -12.26 2.32 13.20
C PHE A 148 -11.69 0.96 13.64
N LEU A 149 -10.71 0.42 12.91
CA LEU A 149 -10.08 -0.86 13.25
C LEU A 149 -9.35 -0.78 14.60
N LYS A 150 -8.66 0.32 14.88
CA LYS A 150 -8.01 0.55 16.17
C LYS A 150 -9.01 0.50 17.32
N GLU A 151 -10.10 1.24 17.20
CA GLU A 151 -11.15 1.32 18.22
C GLU A 151 -11.87 -0.03 18.38
N ARG A 152 -12.29 -0.63 17.27
CA ARG A 152 -13.10 -1.85 17.27
C ARG A 152 -12.37 -3.07 17.80
N LEU A 153 -11.06 -3.14 17.55
CA LEU A 153 -10.19 -4.25 17.97
C LEU A 153 -9.38 -3.93 19.24
N ALA A 154 -9.63 -2.77 19.85
CA ALA A 154 -8.93 -2.29 21.04
C ALA A 154 -7.38 -2.28 20.88
N PHE A 155 -6.89 -1.95 19.68
CA PHE A 155 -5.48 -1.88 19.41
C PHE A 155 -4.85 -0.65 20.07
N SER A 156 -3.61 -0.80 20.53
CA SER A 156 -2.79 0.35 20.94
C SER A 156 -2.46 1.24 19.74
N THR A 157 -2.01 2.45 19.99
CA THR A 157 -1.62 3.39 18.94
C THR A 157 -0.49 2.80 18.07
N ASP A 158 0.49 2.11 18.67
CA ASP A 158 1.60 1.48 17.94
C ASP A 158 1.17 0.29 17.04
N GLN A 159 -0.02 -0.28 17.30
CA GLN A 159 -0.53 -1.40 16.50
C GLN A 159 -1.27 -0.97 15.22
N VAL A 160 -1.54 0.31 15.06
CA VAL A 160 -2.08 0.90 13.83
C VAL A 160 -1.17 2.04 13.40
N ALA A 161 -0.34 1.80 12.40
CA ALA A 161 0.75 2.69 12.03
C ALA A 161 0.69 3.09 10.56
N VAL A 162 1.00 4.35 10.29
CA VAL A 162 1.04 4.96 8.96
C VAL A 162 2.42 5.59 8.75
N PHE A 163 3.06 5.19 7.67
CA PHE A 163 4.31 5.78 7.20
C PHE A 163 4.12 6.26 5.77
N THR A 164 4.38 7.53 5.54
CA THR A 164 4.10 8.16 4.25
C THR A 164 5.16 9.18 3.88
N SER A 165 5.42 9.28 2.58
CA SER A 165 6.38 10.25 2.06
C SER A 165 5.80 11.66 2.01
N TRP A 166 4.51 11.80 1.78
CA TRP A 166 3.83 13.08 1.67
C TRP A 166 3.32 13.59 3.04
N ARG A 167 3.66 14.83 3.39
CA ARG A 167 3.31 15.43 4.68
C ARG A 167 1.79 15.56 4.92
N ILE A 168 1.02 15.81 3.85
CA ILE A 168 -0.43 16.02 3.96
C ILE A 168 -1.17 14.77 4.44
N HIS A 169 -0.61 13.59 4.26
CA HIS A 169 -1.21 12.36 4.80
C HIS A 169 -1.49 12.44 6.31
N SER A 170 -0.74 13.22 7.09
CA SER A 170 -1.04 13.42 8.51
C SER A 170 -2.43 14.02 8.76
N ALA A 171 -2.98 14.73 7.77
CA ALA A 171 -4.34 15.25 7.82
C ALA A 171 -5.38 14.27 7.22
N ILE A 172 -4.96 13.40 6.30
CA ILE A 172 -5.86 12.50 5.56
C ILE A 172 -6.23 11.24 6.36
N VAL A 173 -5.24 10.64 7.04
CA VAL A 173 -5.32 9.27 7.56
C VAL A 173 -6.08 9.14 8.87
N GLU A 174 -6.29 10.23 9.57
CA GLU A 174 -7.03 10.26 10.84
C GLU A 174 -7.92 11.49 10.96
N HIS A 175 -9.13 11.28 11.44
CA HIS A 175 -10.06 12.35 11.82
C HIS A 175 -9.64 13.01 13.13
N LYS A 176 -9.21 12.19 14.10
CA LYS A 176 -8.76 12.65 15.42
C LYS A 176 -7.24 12.60 15.50
N GLU A 177 -6.62 13.76 15.59
CA GLU A 177 -5.16 13.87 15.66
C GLU A 177 -4.56 13.05 16.81
N GLY A 178 -3.51 12.29 16.48
CA GLY A 178 -2.82 11.40 17.44
C GLY A 178 -3.59 10.12 17.76
N ALA A 179 -4.66 9.82 17.02
CA ALA A 179 -5.35 8.54 17.16
C ALA A 179 -4.46 7.37 16.74
N LEU A 180 -3.59 7.57 15.75
CA LEU A 180 -2.72 6.55 15.16
C LEU A 180 -1.24 6.89 15.39
N THR A 181 -0.35 5.93 15.12
CA THR A 181 1.07 6.24 14.91
C THR A 181 1.24 6.73 13.47
N VAL A 182 1.48 8.01 13.29
CA VAL A 182 1.67 8.62 11.96
C VAL A 182 3.06 9.24 11.85
N ASN A 183 3.82 8.85 10.81
CA ASN A 183 5.06 9.49 10.44
C ASN A 183 4.99 9.90 8.96
N ALA A 184 4.79 11.18 8.70
CA ALA A 184 4.47 11.76 7.39
C ALA A 184 5.47 12.84 6.98
N GLY A 185 5.92 12.81 5.72
CA GLY A 185 6.85 13.79 5.16
C GLY A 185 8.14 13.88 5.99
N TYR A 186 8.70 15.06 6.07
CA TYR A 186 9.92 15.35 6.83
C TYR A 186 9.69 15.40 8.36
N THR A 187 8.96 14.40 8.90
CA THR A 187 8.82 14.23 10.35
C THR A 187 9.96 13.35 10.88
N ALA A 188 10.65 13.82 11.92
CA ALA A 188 11.67 13.05 12.58
C ALA A 188 11.12 11.71 13.12
N PHE A 189 11.89 10.66 13.01
CA PHE A 189 11.52 9.33 13.49
C PHE A 189 12.46 8.88 14.60
N ALA A 190 11.91 8.62 15.77
CA ALA A 190 12.69 8.15 16.92
C ALA A 190 12.85 6.62 16.88
N SER A 191 14.08 6.15 16.87
CA SER A 191 14.42 4.73 16.97
C SER A 191 15.60 4.51 17.93
N PRO A 192 15.62 3.42 18.71
CA PRO A 192 16.78 3.01 19.46
C PRO A 192 17.88 2.39 18.58
N VAL A 193 17.61 2.17 17.29
CA VAL A 193 18.58 1.66 16.32
C VAL A 193 19.36 2.83 15.75
N ASP A 194 20.66 2.91 16.07
CA ASP A 194 21.54 4.04 15.70
C ASP A 194 21.51 4.36 14.20
N GLU A 195 21.49 3.33 13.36
CA GLU A 195 21.45 3.52 11.91
C GLU A 195 20.14 4.20 11.46
N ILE A 196 19.01 3.83 12.04
CA ILE A 196 17.70 4.43 11.74
C ILE A 196 17.64 5.86 12.29
N GLN A 197 18.22 6.10 13.48
CA GLN A 197 18.31 7.45 14.05
C GLN A 197 19.17 8.38 13.19
N LYS A 198 20.28 7.89 12.63
CA LYS A 198 21.11 8.65 11.66
C LYS A 198 20.33 8.95 10.38
N GLN A 199 19.57 8.00 9.87
CA GLN A 199 18.72 8.22 8.68
C GLN A 199 17.59 9.22 8.96
N SER A 200 17.04 9.23 10.17
CA SER A 200 16.06 10.23 10.59
C SER A 200 16.64 11.66 10.58
N ALA A 201 17.92 11.82 10.89
CA ALA A 201 18.61 13.11 10.74
C ALA A 201 18.95 13.40 9.27
N LEU A 202 19.47 12.43 8.54
CA LEU A 202 19.93 12.56 7.16
C LEU A 202 18.82 13.00 6.19
N GLN A 203 17.55 12.62 6.42
CA GLN A 203 16.45 13.06 5.56
C GLN A 203 16.36 14.58 5.42
N PHE A 204 16.78 15.35 6.44
CA PHE A 204 16.77 16.82 6.41
C PHE A 204 17.98 17.41 5.66
N GLU A 205 19.05 16.63 5.49
CA GLU A 205 20.26 17.01 4.75
C GLU A 205 20.17 16.62 3.27
N THR A 206 19.25 15.71 2.93
CA THR A 206 19.03 15.22 1.57
C THR A 206 17.58 15.47 1.13
N PRO A 207 17.14 16.74 1.05
CA PRO A 207 15.78 17.04 0.63
C PRO A 207 15.54 16.64 -0.82
N THR A 208 14.30 16.29 -1.12
CA THR A 208 13.82 16.17 -2.49
C THR A 208 13.68 17.56 -3.13
N PRO A 209 13.46 17.65 -4.44
CA PRO A 209 13.07 18.92 -5.09
C PRO A 209 11.74 19.49 -4.57
N TRP A 210 10.95 18.68 -3.89
CA TRP A 210 9.61 19.03 -3.38
C TRP A 210 9.64 19.39 -1.89
N ASN A 211 8.77 20.31 -1.48
CA ASN A 211 8.83 20.87 -0.12
C ASN A 211 8.24 19.97 0.96
N ASP A 212 7.33 19.05 0.61
CA ASP A 212 6.51 18.31 1.56
C ASP A 212 6.48 16.80 1.33
N VAL A 213 7.20 16.30 0.33
CA VAL A 213 7.40 14.88 0.06
C VAL A 213 8.86 14.51 0.28
N ARG A 214 9.15 13.64 1.24
CA ARG A 214 10.49 13.08 1.46
C ARG A 214 10.74 11.90 0.55
N HIS A 215 12.01 11.48 0.41
CA HIS A 215 12.35 10.26 -0.31
C HIS A 215 11.67 9.02 0.29
N ASP A 216 11.08 8.19 -0.57
CA ASP A 216 10.42 6.93 -0.21
C ASP A 216 11.35 5.98 0.57
N ALA A 217 12.65 6.09 0.34
CA ALA A 217 13.65 5.30 1.06
C ALA A 217 13.59 5.51 2.59
N TYR A 218 13.39 6.73 3.05
CA TYR A 218 13.25 7.02 4.48
C TYR A 218 11.93 6.49 5.02
N THR A 219 10.85 6.74 4.29
CA THR A 219 9.51 6.25 4.63
C THR A 219 9.51 4.75 4.82
N PHE A 220 10.05 4.01 3.85
CA PHE A 220 10.14 2.55 3.90
C PHE A 220 10.98 2.06 5.09
N ARG A 221 12.15 2.64 5.32
CA ARG A 221 13.05 2.22 6.42
C ARG A 221 12.44 2.46 7.79
N PHE A 222 11.76 3.59 7.99
CA PHE A 222 11.07 3.88 9.25
C PHE A 222 9.87 2.93 9.46
N ALA A 223 9.12 2.63 8.40
CA ALA A 223 8.06 1.65 8.45
C ALA A 223 8.58 0.25 8.84
N MET A 224 9.69 -0.19 8.23
CA MET A 224 10.30 -1.50 8.53
C MET A 224 10.86 -1.58 9.95
N ASP A 225 11.46 -0.51 10.46
CA ASP A 225 11.91 -0.44 11.85
C ASP A 225 10.75 -0.52 12.84
N HIS A 226 9.68 0.23 12.58
CA HIS A 226 8.45 0.16 13.39
C HIS A 226 7.83 -1.23 13.33
N LEU A 227 7.69 -1.80 12.12
CA LEU A 227 7.18 -3.14 11.90
C LEU A 227 7.97 -4.19 12.69
N ALA A 228 9.30 -4.10 12.66
CA ALA A 228 10.17 -5.03 13.37
C ALA A 228 10.07 -4.92 14.90
N ARG A 229 9.91 -3.71 15.44
CA ARG A 229 9.93 -3.47 16.88
C ARG A 229 8.56 -3.46 17.54
N ARG A 230 7.54 -2.93 16.86
CA ARG A 230 6.22 -2.70 17.44
C ARG A 230 5.17 -3.72 17.01
N ARG A 231 5.46 -4.49 15.96
CA ARG A 231 4.58 -5.56 15.47
C ARG A 231 3.14 -5.10 15.23
N PRO A 232 2.90 -4.03 14.44
CA PRO A 232 1.56 -3.51 14.18
C PRO A 232 0.67 -4.58 13.52
N ARG A 233 -0.62 -4.52 13.81
CA ARG A 233 -1.63 -5.37 13.16
C ARG A 233 -2.23 -4.69 11.93
N VAL A 234 -2.13 -3.37 11.84
CA VAL A 234 -2.50 -2.57 10.68
C VAL A 234 -1.32 -1.65 10.34
N LEU A 235 -0.78 -1.81 9.14
CA LEU A 235 0.29 -0.96 8.62
C LEU A 235 -0.18 -0.35 7.30
N TYR A 236 -0.08 0.97 7.18
CA TYR A 236 -0.24 1.69 5.93
C TYR A 236 1.08 2.34 5.53
N LEU A 237 1.58 1.97 4.35
CA LEU A 237 2.78 2.51 3.72
C LEU A 237 2.39 3.24 2.45
N ALA A 238 2.57 4.57 2.40
CA ALA A 238 2.26 5.39 1.23
C ALA A 238 3.53 5.99 0.64
N LEU A 239 3.86 5.60 -0.58
CA LEU A 239 5.05 6.02 -1.32
C LEU A 239 4.66 7.09 -2.35
N GLY A 240 5.37 8.21 -2.38
CA GLY A 240 4.98 9.42 -3.13
C GLY A 240 5.84 9.73 -4.35
N GLU A 241 7.08 9.22 -4.44
CA GLU A 241 8.03 9.64 -5.48
C GLU A 241 7.54 9.45 -6.92
N THR A 242 6.66 8.48 -7.17
CA THR A 242 6.13 8.20 -8.51
C THR A 242 5.31 9.37 -9.06
N ASP A 243 4.49 10.00 -8.20
CA ASP A 243 3.66 11.15 -8.57
C ASP A 243 4.50 12.40 -8.81
N ASP A 244 5.36 12.73 -7.86
CA ASP A 244 6.17 13.95 -7.92
C ASP A 244 7.14 13.94 -9.11
N TRP A 245 7.81 12.81 -9.38
CA TRP A 245 8.66 12.68 -10.57
C TRP A 245 7.87 12.78 -11.88
N ALA A 246 6.61 12.33 -11.89
CA ALA A 246 5.76 12.52 -13.07
C ALA A 246 5.42 14.00 -13.28
N HIS A 247 5.07 14.75 -12.23
CA HIS A 247 4.86 16.19 -12.31
C HIS A 247 6.09 16.94 -12.85
N ASP A 248 7.28 16.53 -12.43
CA ASP A 248 8.55 17.07 -12.93
C ASP A 248 8.88 16.63 -14.37
N GLY A 249 8.07 15.77 -14.98
CA GLY A 249 8.31 15.25 -16.32
C GLY A 249 9.50 14.28 -16.41
N ARG A 250 9.93 13.72 -15.29
CA ARG A 250 11.06 12.80 -15.18
C ARG A 250 10.57 11.35 -15.25
N TYR A 251 10.18 10.93 -16.46
CA TYR A 251 9.70 9.58 -16.71
C TYR A 251 10.71 8.49 -16.34
N ASP A 252 12.01 8.78 -16.54
CA ASP A 252 13.11 7.96 -16.08
C ASP A 252 13.05 7.69 -14.57
N ARG A 253 12.75 8.72 -13.77
CA ARG A 253 12.65 8.63 -12.32
C ARG A 253 11.36 7.96 -11.85
N VAL A 254 10.26 8.14 -12.57
CA VAL A 254 9.00 7.41 -12.32
C VAL A 254 9.25 5.90 -12.37
N LEU A 255 9.88 5.42 -13.45
CA LEU A 255 10.16 3.99 -13.60
C LEU A 255 11.18 3.48 -12.56
N GLU A 256 12.20 4.27 -12.23
CA GLU A 256 13.14 3.93 -11.15
C GLU A 256 12.47 3.90 -9.78
N ALA A 257 11.48 4.78 -9.51
CA ALA A 257 10.70 4.77 -8.28
C ALA A 257 9.80 3.53 -8.20
N MET A 258 9.19 3.12 -9.30
CA MET A 258 8.42 1.86 -9.38
C MET A 258 9.31 0.63 -9.13
N GLU A 259 10.48 0.58 -9.73
CA GLU A 259 11.45 -0.51 -9.50
C GLU A 259 11.90 -0.56 -8.03
N ARG A 260 12.17 0.60 -7.40
CA ARG A 260 12.47 0.65 -5.96
C ARG A 260 11.29 0.19 -5.11
N SER A 261 10.06 0.56 -5.51
CA SER A 261 8.84 0.11 -4.83
C SER A 261 8.66 -1.41 -4.91
N ASP A 262 9.06 -2.03 -6.03
CA ASP A 262 9.09 -3.49 -6.17
C ASP A 262 10.07 -4.14 -5.17
N ASP A 263 11.24 -3.54 -5.01
CA ASP A 263 12.24 -3.98 -4.03
C ASP A 263 11.74 -3.81 -2.57
N TYR A 264 11.01 -2.73 -2.28
CA TYR A 264 10.38 -2.52 -0.97
C TYR A 264 9.29 -3.55 -0.70
N LEU A 265 8.45 -3.84 -1.67
CA LEU A 265 7.44 -4.91 -1.57
C LEU A 265 8.08 -6.26 -1.34
N LYS A 266 9.20 -6.57 -2.02
CA LYS A 266 9.97 -7.79 -1.80
C LYS A 266 10.49 -7.89 -0.36
N GLN A 267 11.13 -6.83 0.13
CA GLN A 267 11.68 -6.79 1.49
C GLN A 267 10.57 -6.93 2.54
N LEU A 268 9.49 -6.17 2.39
CA LEU A 268 8.32 -6.19 3.27
C LEU A 268 7.69 -7.58 3.31
N TRP A 269 7.36 -8.16 2.15
CA TRP A 269 6.75 -9.48 2.06
C TRP A 269 7.64 -10.58 2.62
N THR A 270 8.92 -10.58 2.26
CA THR A 270 9.89 -11.56 2.77
C THR A 270 9.99 -11.50 4.29
N TRP A 271 10.04 -10.29 4.85
CA TRP A 271 10.06 -10.11 6.30
C TRP A 271 8.77 -10.62 6.95
N LEU A 272 7.60 -10.24 6.44
CA LEU A 272 6.30 -10.69 6.95
C LEU A 272 6.18 -12.22 6.94
N GLN A 273 6.62 -12.88 5.86
CA GLN A 273 6.58 -14.33 5.76
C GLN A 273 7.66 -15.04 6.62
N SER A 274 8.69 -14.33 7.06
CA SER A 274 9.68 -14.86 8.01
C SER A 274 9.22 -14.86 9.46
N GLN A 275 8.19 -14.05 9.81
CA GLN A 275 7.71 -13.91 11.18
C GLN A 275 6.51 -14.84 11.44
N PRO A 276 6.56 -15.70 12.49
CA PRO A 276 5.46 -16.64 12.79
C PRO A 276 4.09 -15.98 12.95
N GLU A 277 4.04 -14.79 13.56
CA GLU A 277 2.81 -14.04 13.83
C GLU A 277 2.16 -13.39 12.61
N TYR A 278 2.89 -13.29 11.48
CA TYR A 278 2.41 -12.71 10.22
C TYR A 278 2.26 -13.76 9.12
N ARG A 279 3.03 -14.82 9.18
CA ARG A 279 3.06 -15.87 8.14
C ARG A 279 1.69 -16.49 7.96
N GLY A 280 1.16 -16.41 6.73
CA GLY A 280 -0.12 -17.02 6.36
C GLY A 280 -1.35 -16.33 6.92
N THR A 281 -1.21 -15.24 7.70
CA THR A 281 -2.31 -14.46 8.27
C THR A 281 -2.30 -13.00 7.83
N THR A 282 -1.29 -12.59 7.06
CA THR A 282 -1.20 -11.21 6.54
C THR A 282 -2.01 -11.07 5.26
N HIS A 283 -2.83 -10.04 5.24
CA HIS A 283 -3.50 -9.53 4.06
C HIS A 283 -2.74 -8.31 3.56
N LEU A 284 -2.31 -8.32 2.31
CA LEU A 284 -1.63 -7.19 1.67
C LEU A 284 -2.49 -6.69 0.51
N LEU A 285 -2.79 -5.39 0.53
CA LEU A 285 -3.42 -4.66 -0.56
C LEU A 285 -2.42 -3.64 -1.09
N VAL A 286 -2.15 -3.67 -2.38
CA VAL A 286 -1.30 -2.68 -3.07
C VAL A 286 -2.13 -1.99 -4.12
N THR A 287 -2.14 -0.65 -4.14
CA THR A 287 -2.95 0.15 -5.07
C THR A 287 -2.34 1.52 -5.34
N THR A 288 -3.03 2.33 -6.09
CA THR A 288 -2.77 3.76 -6.27
C THR A 288 -4.00 4.57 -5.86
N ASP A 289 -3.79 5.83 -5.55
CA ASP A 289 -4.85 6.76 -5.15
C ASP A 289 -5.56 7.42 -6.34
N HIS A 290 -4.86 7.61 -7.47
CA HIS A 290 -5.39 8.06 -8.75
C HIS A 290 -4.51 7.57 -9.91
N GLY A 291 -5.00 7.73 -11.13
CA GLY A 291 -4.23 7.58 -12.36
C GLY A 291 -3.73 8.93 -12.88
N ARG A 292 -3.31 8.96 -14.14
CA ARG A 292 -2.79 10.11 -14.86
C ARG A 292 -3.21 10.08 -16.32
N GLY A 293 -2.86 11.12 -17.07
CA GLY A 293 -3.07 11.18 -18.51
C GLY A 293 -2.43 9.99 -19.25
N ARG A 294 -3.11 9.53 -20.30
CA ARG A 294 -2.75 8.31 -21.05
C ARG A 294 -1.77 8.54 -22.19
N THR A 295 -1.52 9.81 -22.53
CA THR A 295 -0.75 10.16 -23.72
C THR A 295 0.58 10.82 -23.35
N PRO A 296 1.56 10.88 -24.28
CA PRO A 296 2.79 11.61 -24.07
C PRO A 296 2.60 13.11 -23.76
N ALA A 297 1.45 13.68 -24.08
CA ALA A 297 1.17 15.09 -23.82
C ALA A 297 0.69 15.34 -22.37
N ASP A 298 -0.03 14.40 -21.77
CA ASP A 298 -0.76 14.59 -20.52
C ASP A 298 -0.36 13.65 -19.36
N TRP A 299 0.51 12.65 -19.61
CA TRP A 299 0.95 11.67 -18.60
C TRP A 299 1.49 12.28 -17.29
N LYS A 300 1.91 13.54 -17.33
CA LYS A 300 2.41 14.27 -16.17
C LYS A 300 1.33 14.80 -15.25
N GLY A 301 0.10 14.90 -15.77
CA GLY A 301 -1.03 15.50 -15.10
C GLY A 301 -2.07 14.48 -14.67
N HIS A 302 -2.89 14.90 -13.72
CA HIS A 302 -4.08 14.20 -13.25
C HIS A 302 -5.17 15.23 -12.93
N GLY A 303 -6.32 14.79 -12.45
CA GLY A 303 -7.45 15.63 -12.11
C GLY A 303 -8.66 15.39 -13.02
N LYS A 304 -9.79 16.00 -12.68
CA LYS A 304 -11.11 15.75 -13.30
C LYS A 304 -11.18 15.89 -14.82
N ASP A 305 -10.32 16.73 -15.38
CA ASP A 305 -10.32 17.04 -16.82
C ASP A 305 -9.25 16.24 -17.59
N VAL A 306 -8.54 15.32 -16.92
CA VAL A 306 -7.49 14.50 -17.51
C VAL A 306 -7.99 13.07 -17.70
N GLU A 307 -8.12 12.65 -18.97
CA GLU A 307 -8.51 11.27 -19.30
C GLU A 307 -7.51 10.26 -18.75
N GLY A 308 -8.00 9.26 -18.01
CA GLY A 308 -7.17 8.25 -17.33
C GLY A 308 -6.91 8.55 -15.86
N ALA A 309 -7.04 9.80 -15.39
CA ALA A 309 -6.77 10.16 -14.00
C ALA A 309 -7.69 9.45 -12.99
N GLY A 310 -8.90 9.10 -13.37
CA GLY A 310 -9.81 8.32 -12.53
C GLY A 310 -9.59 6.80 -12.58
N GLU A 311 -8.68 6.30 -13.42
CA GLU A 311 -8.41 4.88 -13.55
C GLU A 311 -7.31 4.44 -12.61
N THR A 312 -7.58 3.39 -11.86
CA THR A 312 -6.68 2.83 -10.85
C THR A 312 -6.52 1.33 -11.04
N TRP A 313 -5.81 0.70 -10.14
CA TRP A 313 -5.64 -0.75 -10.09
C TRP A 313 -5.57 -1.20 -8.63
N MET A 314 -5.90 -2.46 -8.36
CA MET A 314 -5.77 -3.06 -7.02
C MET A 314 -5.19 -4.45 -7.10
N ALA A 315 -4.15 -4.70 -6.33
CA ALA A 315 -3.54 -6.00 -6.14
C ALA A 315 -3.81 -6.52 -4.72
N PHE A 316 -4.20 -7.78 -4.65
CA PHE A 316 -4.63 -8.45 -3.42
C PHE A 316 -3.77 -9.68 -3.16
N VAL A 317 -3.18 -9.77 -2.00
CA VAL A 317 -2.55 -10.98 -1.47
C VAL A 317 -3.21 -11.29 -0.14
N SER A 318 -4.08 -12.28 -0.14
CA SER A 318 -4.91 -12.56 1.02
C SER A 318 -5.32 -14.03 1.08
N PRO A 319 -5.22 -14.67 2.25
CA PRO A 319 -5.78 -16.01 2.44
C PRO A 319 -7.31 -16.03 2.34
N ALA A 320 -7.98 -14.87 2.50
CA ALA A 320 -9.43 -14.75 2.39
C ALA A 320 -9.92 -14.63 0.94
N MET A 321 -9.03 -14.47 -0.04
CA MET A 321 -9.40 -14.36 -1.45
C MET A 321 -9.07 -15.66 -2.20
N SER A 322 -10.07 -16.23 -2.86
CA SER A 322 -9.93 -17.45 -3.69
C SER A 322 -9.39 -17.14 -5.09
N ARG A 323 -9.69 -15.94 -5.63
CA ARG A 323 -9.26 -15.54 -6.97
C ARG A 323 -7.75 -15.33 -7.01
N ARG A 324 -7.11 -15.79 -8.08
CA ARG A 324 -5.67 -15.67 -8.32
C ARG A 324 -5.40 -15.09 -9.72
N GLY A 325 -4.22 -14.47 -9.88
CA GLY A 325 -3.77 -13.93 -11.15
C GLY A 325 -4.50 -12.65 -11.56
N GLU A 326 -4.42 -12.33 -12.83
CA GLU A 326 -5.03 -11.14 -13.40
C GLU A 326 -6.54 -11.35 -13.61
N TRP A 327 -7.32 -10.40 -13.15
CA TRP A 327 -8.76 -10.45 -13.28
C TRP A 327 -9.20 -10.08 -14.70
N SER A 328 -10.27 -10.73 -15.19
CA SER A 328 -10.92 -10.41 -16.45
C SER A 328 -12.43 -10.48 -16.28
N ASP A 329 -13.16 -9.73 -17.11
CA ASP A 329 -14.61 -9.81 -17.24
C ASP A 329 -15.39 -9.86 -15.91
N HIS A 330 -15.04 -8.96 -15.00
CA HIS A 330 -15.70 -8.83 -13.70
C HIS A 330 -16.45 -7.48 -13.59
N PRO A 331 -17.44 -7.36 -12.69
CA PRO A 331 -18.02 -6.06 -12.38
C PRO A 331 -16.95 -5.04 -11.99
N PRO A 332 -17.10 -3.77 -12.35
CA PRO A 332 -16.14 -2.74 -11.96
C PRO A 332 -15.88 -2.73 -10.46
N VAL A 333 -14.61 -2.59 -10.08
CA VAL A 333 -14.15 -2.37 -8.72
C VAL A 333 -13.94 -0.87 -8.54
N VAL A 334 -14.23 -0.34 -7.36
CA VAL A 334 -14.00 1.07 -7.06
C VAL A 334 -13.04 1.23 -5.88
N THR A 335 -12.28 2.30 -5.89
CA THR A 335 -11.28 2.59 -4.85
C THR A 335 -11.90 2.70 -3.45
N ALA A 336 -13.14 3.17 -3.38
CA ALA A 336 -13.93 3.21 -2.14
C ALA A 336 -14.10 1.83 -1.45
N GLN A 337 -13.94 0.72 -2.17
CA GLN A 337 -14.07 -0.63 -1.59
C GLN A 337 -12.89 -1.02 -0.68
N VAL A 338 -11.79 -0.27 -0.67
CA VAL A 338 -10.62 -0.56 0.16
C VAL A 338 -10.99 -0.60 1.63
N ALA A 339 -11.66 0.42 2.16
CA ALA A 339 -12.01 0.48 3.60
C ALA A 339 -12.77 -0.76 4.07
N SER A 340 -13.84 -1.11 3.35
CA SER A 340 -14.67 -2.28 3.67
C SER A 340 -13.92 -3.61 3.50
N THR A 341 -13.00 -3.67 2.54
CA THR A 341 -12.14 -4.85 2.32
C THR A 341 -11.18 -5.04 3.50
N LEU A 342 -10.51 -3.98 3.96
CA LEU A 342 -9.63 -4.04 5.13
C LEU A 342 -10.38 -4.44 6.39
N ALA A 343 -11.58 -3.88 6.62
CA ALA A 343 -12.43 -4.24 7.76
C ALA A 343 -12.82 -5.72 7.72
N SER A 344 -13.24 -6.21 6.55
CA SER A 344 -13.63 -7.61 6.36
C SER A 344 -12.45 -8.57 6.55
N TRP A 345 -11.25 -8.22 6.10
CA TRP A 345 -10.03 -9.01 6.31
C TRP A 345 -9.62 -9.10 7.78
N MET A 346 -9.96 -8.09 8.58
CA MET A 346 -9.77 -8.11 10.03
C MET A 346 -10.92 -8.82 10.78
N GLY A 347 -11.84 -9.49 10.07
CA GLY A 347 -12.97 -10.22 10.66
C GLY A 347 -14.09 -9.33 11.17
N ILE A 348 -14.15 -8.08 10.75
CA ILE A 348 -15.18 -7.12 11.19
C ILE A 348 -16.25 -6.99 10.10
N ASP A 349 -17.51 -6.97 10.51
CA ASP A 349 -18.60 -6.58 9.62
C ASP A 349 -18.40 -5.10 9.21
N TRP A 350 -18.06 -4.89 7.95
CA TRP A 350 -17.76 -3.58 7.38
C TRP A 350 -18.93 -2.58 7.52
N LYS A 351 -20.19 -3.06 7.56
CA LYS A 351 -21.35 -2.20 7.79
C LYS A 351 -21.33 -1.53 9.14
N SER A 352 -20.60 -2.08 10.12
CA SER A 352 -20.39 -1.44 11.42
C SER A 352 -19.37 -0.28 11.35
N PHE A 353 -18.60 -0.17 10.28
CA PHE A 353 -17.75 0.98 9.99
C PHE A 353 -18.58 2.14 9.43
N ASP A 354 -19.18 1.93 8.27
CA ASP A 354 -20.12 2.84 7.62
C ASP A 354 -21.09 2.00 6.76
N PRO A 355 -22.41 2.00 7.06
CA PRO A 355 -23.37 1.23 6.28
C PRO A 355 -23.49 1.70 4.82
N ASP A 356 -23.12 2.95 4.54
CA ASP A 356 -23.15 3.55 3.20
C ASP A 356 -21.81 3.42 2.45
N ALA A 357 -20.77 2.83 3.07
CA ALA A 357 -19.50 2.56 2.40
C ALA A 357 -19.67 1.56 1.27
N ALA A 358 -18.83 1.63 0.26
CA ALA A 358 -18.79 0.63 -0.80
C ALA A 358 -18.50 -0.77 -0.21
N PRO A 359 -19.18 -1.84 -0.69
CA PRO A 359 -18.99 -3.19 -0.14
C PRO A 359 -17.57 -3.71 -0.41
N PRO A 360 -17.06 -4.67 0.38
CA PRO A 360 -15.72 -5.21 0.19
C PRO A 360 -15.56 -5.90 -1.17
N VAL A 361 -14.36 -5.88 -1.70
CA VAL A 361 -13.97 -6.66 -2.87
C VAL A 361 -14.00 -8.15 -2.50
N ARG A 362 -14.54 -9.01 -3.39
CA ARG A 362 -14.73 -10.45 -3.17
C ARG A 362 -14.05 -11.30 -4.23
#